data_f212bf620704db0892f3ac120c00224f
#
_entry.id   f212bf620704db0892f3ac120c00224f
#
_cell.length_a   1.000
_cell.length_b   1.000
_cell.length_c   1.000
_cell.angle_alpha   90.00
_cell.angle_beta   90.00
_cell.angle_gamma   90.00
#
_symmetry.space_group_name_H-M   'P 1'
#
loop_
_entity.id
_entity.type
_entity.pdbx_description
1 polymer ?
#
loop_
_entity_poly.entity_id
_entity_poly.type
_entity_poly.pdbx_seq_one_letter_code
_entity_poly.pdbx_strand_id
1 'polypeptide(L)'
;MILCDIGNTSTKFFIDKNIKNYYKNDKIPKFKDDIFYISVNEKATKKLLKKNPHAKNLASFIDFKTSYIGLGVDRAVACYFEENSVVIDAGSAITVDIIEDKKHIGGFIFLGLNSFFKAYKNISKKLEISKSDFEKNINLDKIPLQTKDAVFFALLKSIILPIKEICKNKNI
;
A
#
# COMPACT_ATOMS: atom_id res chain seq x y z
N MET A 1 -23.51 7.09 2.33
CA MET A 1 -22.41 6.55 3.18
C MET A 1 -21.10 6.69 2.40
N ILE A 2 -20.07 7.17 3.06
CA ILE A 2 -18.73 7.40 2.48
C ILE A 2 -17.72 6.57 3.26
N LEU A 3 -16.88 5.80 2.55
CA LEU A 3 -15.72 5.16 3.15
C LEU A 3 -14.47 5.98 2.87
N CYS A 4 -13.57 6.07 3.87
CA CYS A 4 -12.37 6.89 3.75
C CYS A 4 -11.14 6.13 4.27
N ASP A 5 -10.13 6.01 3.41
CA ASP A 5 -8.81 5.50 3.76
C ASP A 5 -7.81 6.66 3.81
N ILE A 6 -7.19 6.86 4.97
CA ILE A 6 -6.24 7.95 5.22
C ILE A 6 -4.84 7.35 5.32
N GLY A 7 -4.18 7.26 4.19
CA GLY A 7 -2.79 6.84 4.07
C GLY A 7 -1.77 7.96 4.31
N ASN A 8 -0.48 7.62 4.24
CA ASN A 8 0.61 8.58 4.43
C ASN A 8 0.75 9.59 3.27
N THR A 9 0.33 9.24 2.07
CA THR A 9 0.52 10.07 0.86
C THR A 9 -0.79 10.72 0.41
N SER A 10 -1.91 10.03 0.55
CA SER A 10 -3.22 10.49 0.10
C SER A 10 -4.33 10.06 1.05
N THR A 11 -5.45 10.78 0.96
CA THR A 11 -6.73 10.40 1.56
C THR A 11 -7.65 9.99 0.42
N LYS A 12 -8.14 8.76 0.46
CA LYS A 12 -9.02 8.21 -0.56
C LYS A 12 -10.45 8.16 -0.02
N PHE A 13 -11.41 8.65 -0.78
CA PHE A 13 -12.82 8.53 -0.47
C PHE A 13 -13.49 7.63 -1.49
N PHE A 14 -14.22 6.64 -1.03
CA PHE A 14 -15.10 5.83 -1.85
C PHE A 14 -16.54 6.36 -1.71
N ILE A 15 -17.04 6.94 -2.80
CA ILE A 15 -18.33 7.63 -2.88
C ILE A 15 -19.03 7.17 -4.16
N ASP A 16 -20.24 6.66 -4.04
CA ASP A 16 -21.07 6.24 -5.19
C ASP A 16 -20.30 5.36 -6.20
N LYS A 17 -19.63 4.32 -5.69
CA LYS A 17 -18.79 3.39 -6.45
C LYS A 17 -17.55 4.01 -7.12
N ASN A 18 -17.21 5.26 -6.80
CA ASN A 18 -16.03 5.95 -7.34
C ASN A 18 -15.02 6.24 -6.24
N ILE A 19 -13.73 6.18 -6.60
CA ILE A 19 -12.63 6.56 -5.70
C ILE A 19 -12.17 7.97 -6.06
N LYS A 20 -12.18 8.87 -5.05
CA LYS A 20 -11.61 10.21 -5.14
C LYS A 20 -10.38 10.34 -4.25
N ASN A 21 -9.26 10.74 -4.83
CA ASN A 21 -7.99 10.89 -4.12
C ASN A 21 -7.73 12.37 -3.80
N TYR A 22 -7.31 12.63 -2.55
CA TYR A 22 -6.87 13.93 -2.07
C TYR A 22 -5.46 13.82 -1.51
N TYR A 23 -4.56 14.66 -1.99
CA TYR A 23 -3.16 14.66 -1.59
C TYR A 23 -2.90 15.69 -0.48
N LYS A 24 -1.65 15.73 0.01
CA LYS A 24 -1.25 16.53 1.18
C LYS A 24 -1.72 17.99 1.15
N ASN A 25 -1.71 18.61 -0.03
CA ASN A 25 -2.06 20.05 -0.21
C ASN A 25 -3.52 20.28 -0.59
N ASP A 26 -4.27 19.22 -0.85
CA ASP A 26 -5.67 19.36 -1.25
C ASP A 26 -6.55 19.70 -0.06
N LYS A 27 -7.62 20.44 -0.36
CA LYS A 27 -8.64 20.77 0.63
C LYS A 27 -9.63 19.61 0.71
N ILE A 28 -9.75 19.03 1.89
CA ILE A 28 -10.80 18.02 2.16
C ILE A 28 -12.17 18.70 2.13
N PRO A 29 -13.12 18.19 1.33
CA PRO A 29 -14.47 18.74 1.28
C PRO A 29 -15.25 18.48 2.57
N LYS A 30 -16.33 19.24 2.76
CA LYS A 30 -17.34 18.95 3.77
C LYS A 30 -18.40 18.06 3.14
N PHE A 31 -18.72 16.96 3.78
CA PHE A 31 -19.77 16.03 3.36
C PHE A 31 -20.98 16.13 4.31
N LYS A 32 -22.15 15.81 3.80
CA LYS A 32 -23.38 15.67 4.60
C LYS A 32 -23.62 14.23 5.03
N ASP A 33 -23.08 13.28 4.26
CA ASP A 33 -23.21 11.85 4.49
C ASP A 33 -22.38 11.37 5.66
N ASP A 34 -22.77 10.23 6.25
CA ASP A 34 -21.95 9.52 7.22
C ASP A 34 -20.63 9.07 6.58
N ILE A 35 -19.53 9.40 7.25
CA ILE A 35 -18.18 9.02 6.85
C ILE A 35 -17.65 8.00 7.85
N PHE A 36 -17.18 6.88 7.33
CA PHE A 36 -16.44 5.88 8.10
C PHE A 36 -15.00 5.84 7.59
N TYR A 37 -14.04 5.98 8.50
CA TYR A 37 -12.64 6.06 8.09
C TYR A 37 -11.73 5.10 8.87
N ILE A 38 -10.64 4.72 8.20
CA ILE A 38 -9.42 4.17 8.82
C ILE A 38 -8.27 5.14 8.57
N SER A 39 -7.26 5.15 9.43
CA SER A 39 -6.14 6.05 9.27
C SER A 39 -4.84 5.53 9.87
N VAL A 40 -3.76 5.76 9.12
CA VAL A 40 -2.37 5.64 9.58
C VAL A 40 -1.64 6.99 9.59
N ASN A 41 -2.38 8.12 9.48
CA ASN A 41 -1.82 9.47 9.42
C ASN A 41 -2.62 10.47 10.26
N GLU A 42 -2.15 10.76 11.47
CA GLU A 42 -2.83 11.67 12.40
C GLU A 42 -3.06 13.09 11.84
N LYS A 43 -2.08 13.64 11.08
CA LYS A 43 -2.21 15.00 10.52
C LYS A 43 -3.33 15.08 9.51
N ALA A 44 -3.46 14.07 8.66
CA ALA A 44 -4.53 13.98 7.68
C ALA A 44 -5.89 13.71 8.36
N THR A 45 -5.90 12.87 9.41
CA THR A 45 -7.10 12.65 10.23
C THR A 45 -7.61 13.96 10.86
N LYS A 46 -6.74 14.77 11.44
CA LYS A 46 -7.11 16.08 11.99
C LYS A 46 -7.72 17.00 10.91
N LYS A 47 -7.23 16.96 9.67
CA LYS A 47 -7.81 17.71 8.56
C LYS A 47 -9.22 17.22 8.20
N LEU A 48 -9.42 15.90 8.15
CA LEU A 48 -10.75 15.31 7.90
C LEU A 48 -11.73 15.76 8.98
N LEU A 49 -11.40 15.54 10.26
CA LEU A 49 -12.28 15.83 11.40
C LEU A 49 -12.60 17.31 11.56
N LYS A 50 -11.66 18.21 11.22
CA LYS A 50 -11.92 19.65 11.22
C LYS A 50 -13.05 20.04 10.26
N LYS A 51 -13.23 19.33 9.15
CA LYS A 51 -14.28 19.59 8.15
C LYS A 51 -15.51 18.71 8.34
N ASN A 52 -15.31 17.52 8.87
CA ASN A 52 -16.32 16.48 9.01
C ASN A 52 -16.25 15.87 10.44
N PRO A 53 -16.67 16.63 11.48
CA PRO A 53 -16.54 16.19 12.87
C PRO A 53 -17.40 14.96 13.21
N HIS A 54 -18.36 14.63 12.35
CA HIS A 54 -19.23 13.45 12.47
C HIS A 54 -18.60 12.16 11.92
N ALA A 55 -17.42 12.24 11.29
CA ALA A 55 -16.74 11.06 10.74
C ALA A 55 -16.34 10.08 11.86
N LYS A 56 -16.60 8.79 11.65
CA LYS A 56 -16.41 7.72 12.62
C LYS A 56 -15.19 6.88 12.28
N ASN A 57 -14.30 6.66 13.24
CA ASN A 57 -13.14 5.78 13.09
C ASN A 57 -13.58 4.32 13.21
N LEU A 58 -13.24 3.51 12.21
CA LEU A 58 -13.54 2.08 12.19
C LEU A 58 -12.46 1.22 12.86
N ALA A 59 -11.29 1.75 13.16
CA ALA A 59 -10.18 0.96 13.70
C ALA A 59 -10.54 0.20 14.98
N SER A 60 -11.37 0.79 15.85
CA SER A 60 -11.85 0.18 17.10
C SER A 60 -12.85 -0.96 16.92
N PHE A 61 -13.42 -1.11 15.73
CA PHE A 61 -14.38 -2.18 15.39
C PHE A 61 -13.74 -3.34 14.63
N ILE A 62 -12.44 -3.23 14.33
CA ILE A 62 -11.70 -4.26 13.59
C ILE A 62 -11.04 -5.17 14.61
N ASP A 63 -11.67 -6.30 14.88
CA ASP A 63 -11.09 -7.40 15.66
C ASP A 63 -10.28 -8.30 14.72
N PHE A 64 -8.99 -7.98 14.55
CA PHE A 64 -8.08 -8.71 13.66
C PHE A 64 -7.04 -9.48 14.46
N LYS A 65 -7.05 -10.80 14.32
CA LYS A 65 -6.13 -11.69 15.05
C LYS A 65 -4.76 -11.71 14.41
N THR A 66 -3.77 -11.21 15.14
CA THR A 66 -2.38 -11.20 14.70
C THR A 66 -1.42 -11.25 15.88
N SER A 67 -0.27 -11.89 15.68
CA SER A 67 0.89 -11.78 16.59
C SER A 67 1.86 -10.65 16.16
N TYR A 68 1.59 -9.96 15.06
CA TYR A 68 2.43 -8.89 14.54
C TYR A 68 2.27 -7.64 15.41
N ILE A 69 3.34 -7.21 16.06
CA ILE A 69 3.34 -6.02 16.93
C ILE A 69 3.36 -4.76 16.07
N GLY A 70 2.37 -3.87 16.27
CA GLY A 70 2.30 -2.60 15.55
C GLY A 70 1.77 -2.70 14.11
N LEU A 71 0.95 -3.71 13.81
CA LEU A 71 0.28 -3.80 12.50
C LEU A 71 -0.58 -2.56 12.25
N GLY A 72 -0.39 -1.92 11.09
CA GLY A 72 -1.22 -0.80 10.66
C GLY A 72 -2.67 -1.24 10.40
N VAL A 73 -3.63 -0.37 10.73
CA VAL A 73 -5.05 -0.66 10.52
C VAL A 73 -5.40 -0.86 9.04
N ASP A 74 -4.70 -0.20 8.13
CA ASP A 74 -4.82 -0.39 6.68
C ASP A 74 -4.51 -1.83 6.26
N ARG A 75 -3.42 -2.40 6.77
CA ARG A 75 -3.04 -3.81 6.54
C ARG A 75 -4.05 -4.77 7.18
N ALA A 76 -4.47 -4.49 8.42
CA ALA A 76 -5.48 -5.30 9.09
C ALA A 76 -6.80 -5.37 8.30
N VAL A 77 -7.24 -4.23 7.75
CA VAL A 77 -8.45 -4.16 6.92
C VAL A 77 -8.28 -4.90 5.60
N ALA A 78 -7.14 -4.74 4.93
CA ALA A 78 -6.84 -5.44 3.68
C ALA A 78 -6.89 -6.96 3.83
N CYS A 79 -6.54 -7.46 5.02
CA CYS A 79 -6.49 -8.90 5.33
C CYS A 79 -7.76 -9.45 6.00
N TYR A 80 -8.73 -8.60 6.34
CA TYR A 80 -9.80 -8.93 7.30
C TYR A 80 -10.69 -10.11 6.91
N PHE A 81 -10.95 -10.27 5.62
CA PHE A 81 -11.81 -11.34 5.09
C PHE A 81 -11.04 -12.50 4.45
N GLU A 82 -9.73 -12.45 4.53
CA GLU A 82 -8.86 -13.46 3.92
C GLU A 82 -8.72 -14.69 4.84
N GLU A 83 -8.66 -15.88 4.23
CA GLU A 83 -8.54 -17.14 4.97
C GLU A 83 -7.16 -17.79 4.84
N ASN A 84 -6.75 -18.09 3.59
CA ASN A 84 -5.44 -18.63 3.23
C ASN A 84 -4.94 -17.89 1.99
N SER A 85 -4.11 -16.86 2.20
CA SER A 85 -3.72 -15.97 1.11
C SER A 85 -2.44 -15.19 1.40
N VAL A 86 -1.86 -14.64 0.35
CA VAL A 86 -0.86 -13.59 0.42
C VAL A 86 -1.48 -12.29 -0.10
N VAL A 87 -1.67 -11.34 0.80
CA VAL A 87 -2.25 -10.03 0.48
C VAL A 87 -1.14 -9.05 0.14
N ILE A 88 -1.21 -8.44 -1.04
CA ILE A 88 -0.22 -7.48 -1.52
C ILE A 88 -0.92 -6.13 -1.73
N ASP A 89 -0.50 -5.11 -0.97
CA ASP A 89 -0.91 -3.72 -1.21
C ASP A 89 0.27 -2.92 -1.75
N ALA A 90 0.14 -2.42 -2.99
CA ALA A 90 1.17 -1.68 -3.71
C ALA A 90 0.86 -0.18 -3.69
N GLY A 91 1.23 0.49 -2.60
CA GLY A 91 1.02 1.92 -2.39
C GLY A 91 2.32 2.73 -2.25
N SER A 92 2.37 3.59 -1.24
CA SER A 92 3.57 4.37 -0.86
C SER A 92 4.70 3.48 -0.35
N ALA A 93 4.36 2.38 0.26
CA ALA A 93 5.16 1.18 0.46
C ALA A 93 4.45 0.02 -0.27
N ILE A 94 5.13 -1.10 -0.46
CA ILE A 94 4.51 -2.34 -0.90
C ILE A 94 4.51 -3.25 0.31
N THR A 95 3.34 -3.58 0.84
CA THR A 95 3.20 -4.52 1.94
C THR A 95 2.81 -5.88 1.42
N VAL A 96 3.32 -6.92 2.06
CA VAL A 96 2.99 -8.31 1.78
C VAL A 96 2.62 -8.95 3.11
N ASP A 97 1.39 -9.39 3.23
CA ASP A 97 0.81 -9.98 4.42
C ASP A 97 0.37 -11.41 4.16
N ILE A 98 0.64 -12.31 5.10
CA ILE A 98 0.40 -13.74 4.95
C ILE A 98 -0.67 -14.17 5.93
N ILE A 99 -1.71 -14.78 5.41
CA ILE A 99 -2.86 -15.27 6.16
C ILE A 99 -2.91 -16.79 6.06
N GLU A 100 -3.00 -17.45 7.20
CA GLU A 100 -3.24 -18.89 7.31
C GLU A 100 -4.35 -19.14 8.32
N ASP A 101 -5.32 -19.96 7.96
CA ASP A 101 -6.46 -20.31 8.81
C ASP A 101 -7.13 -19.09 9.46
N LYS A 102 -7.38 -18.06 8.65
CA LYS A 102 -7.97 -16.76 9.08
C LYS A 102 -7.12 -15.99 10.10
N LYS A 103 -5.83 -16.33 10.22
CA LYS A 103 -4.90 -15.63 11.13
C LYS A 103 -3.79 -14.97 10.33
N HIS A 104 -3.52 -13.73 10.63
CA HIS A 104 -2.34 -13.05 10.10
C HIS A 104 -1.09 -13.58 10.82
N ILE A 105 -0.25 -14.29 10.10
CA ILE A 105 0.96 -14.91 10.66
C ILE A 105 2.20 -14.04 10.52
N GLY A 106 2.13 -12.99 9.72
CA GLY A 106 3.23 -12.05 9.53
C GLY A 106 3.25 -11.43 8.16
N GLY A 107 4.29 -10.66 7.87
CA GLY A 107 4.45 -10.01 6.59
C GLY A 107 5.71 -9.17 6.52
N PHE A 108 5.96 -8.55 5.38
CA PHE A 108 7.12 -7.71 5.16
C PHE A 108 6.76 -6.51 4.28
N ILE A 109 7.65 -5.52 4.27
CA ILE A 109 7.40 -4.23 3.63
C ILE A 109 8.57 -3.88 2.73
N PHE A 110 8.26 -3.56 1.47
CA PHE A 110 9.20 -2.98 0.52
C PHE A 110 8.96 -1.49 0.33
N LEU A 111 9.94 -0.81 -0.25
CA LEU A 111 9.74 0.54 -0.76
C LEU A 111 8.69 0.52 -1.88
N GLY A 112 7.74 1.44 -1.83
CA GLY A 112 6.86 1.68 -2.98
C GLY A 112 7.65 2.20 -4.19
N LEU A 113 7.16 1.97 -5.40
CA LEU A 113 7.88 2.27 -6.65
C LEU A 113 8.42 3.70 -6.72
N ASN A 114 7.62 4.69 -6.32
CA ASN A 114 8.06 6.08 -6.33
C ASN A 114 9.21 6.36 -5.36
N SER A 115 9.23 5.70 -4.21
CA SER A 115 10.30 5.83 -3.21
C SER A 115 11.57 5.14 -3.69
N PHE A 116 11.42 3.99 -4.33
CA PHE A 116 12.51 3.27 -4.97
C PHE A 116 13.19 4.11 -6.06
N PHE A 117 12.42 4.69 -6.99
CA PHE A 117 12.98 5.54 -8.04
C PHE A 117 13.71 6.77 -7.49
N LYS A 118 13.15 7.39 -6.44
CA LYS A 118 13.82 8.49 -5.76
C LYS A 118 15.14 8.07 -5.11
N ALA A 119 15.20 6.88 -4.50
CA ALA A 119 16.41 6.36 -3.89
C ALA A 119 17.53 6.19 -4.94
N TYR A 120 17.21 5.57 -6.09
CA TYR A 120 18.19 5.41 -7.17
C TYR A 120 18.65 6.73 -7.77
N LYS A 121 17.74 7.68 -7.99
CA LYS A 121 18.08 9.04 -8.44
C LYS A 121 19.03 9.75 -7.47
N ASN A 122 18.87 9.55 -6.16
CA ASN A 122 19.75 10.15 -5.14
C ASN A 122 21.17 9.54 -5.13
N ILE A 123 21.33 8.29 -5.60
CA ILE A 123 22.65 7.66 -5.76
C ILE A 123 23.38 8.27 -6.95
N SER A 124 22.71 8.37 -8.11
CA SER A 124 23.31 8.91 -9.33
C SER A 124 22.25 9.30 -10.36
N LYS A 125 22.48 10.42 -11.06
CA LYS A 125 21.66 10.82 -12.20
C LYS A 125 21.57 9.77 -13.30
N LYS A 126 22.62 8.95 -13.46
CA LYS A 126 22.64 7.83 -14.43
C LYS A 126 21.64 6.71 -14.06
N LEU A 127 21.24 6.61 -12.79
CA LEU A 127 20.27 5.66 -12.27
C LEU A 127 18.85 6.22 -12.20
N GLU A 128 18.66 7.46 -12.68
CA GLU A 128 17.32 8.07 -12.70
C GLU A 128 16.40 7.35 -13.68
N ILE A 129 15.25 6.92 -13.16
CA ILE A 129 14.22 6.18 -13.90
C ILE A 129 12.91 6.94 -13.79
N SER A 130 12.17 7.00 -14.88
CA SER A 130 10.85 7.61 -14.96
C SER A 130 9.74 6.54 -15.01
N LYS A 131 8.49 6.96 -14.78
CA LYS A 131 7.33 6.08 -14.97
C LYS A 131 7.23 5.55 -16.41
N SER A 132 7.57 6.36 -17.40
CA SER A 132 7.54 5.96 -18.81
C SER A 132 8.56 4.87 -19.15
N ASP A 133 9.64 4.77 -18.38
CA ASP A 133 10.60 3.67 -18.55
C ASP A 133 10.00 2.34 -18.03
N PHE A 134 9.02 2.39 -17.10
CA PHE A 134 8.37 1.20 -16.53
C PHE A 134 7.34 0.54 -17.46
N GLU A 135 6.83 1.25 -18.45
CA GLU A 135 5.86 0.72 -19.41
C GLU A 135 6.46 -0.24 -20.44
N LYS A 136 7.78 -0.39 -20.45
CA LYS A 136 8.47 -1.35 -21.31
C LYS A 136 8.44 -2.75 -20.69
N ASN A 137 8.10 -3.75 -21.49
CA ASN A 137 8.15 -5.15 -21.09
C ASN A 137 9.59 -5.57 -20.78
N ILE A 138 9.89 -5.72 -19.50
CA ILE A 138 11.19 -6.20 -19.04
C ILE A 138 11.17 -7.71 -18.97
N ASN A 139 12.08 -8.35 -19.69
CA ASN A 139 12.24 -9.79 -19.60
C ASN A 139 12.96 -10.16 -18.28
N LEU A 140 12.22 -10.74 -17.36
CA LEU A 140 12.75 -11.14 -16.05
C LEU A 140 13.52 -12.47 -16.07
N ASP A 141 13.55 -13.17 -17.20
CA ASP A 141 14.26 -14.45 -17.33
C ASP A 141 15.67 -14.29 -17.93
N LYS A 142 15.99 -13.08 -18.37
CA LYS A 142 17.31 -12.75 -18.93
C LYS A 142 18.01 -11.70 -18.09
N ILE A 143 19.31 -11.82 -17.91
CA ILE A 143 20.14 -10.81 -17.26
C ILE A 143 20.18 -9.54 -18.13
N PRO A 144 19.83 -8.38 -17.60
CA PRO A 144 19.81 -7.12 -18.34
C PRO A 144 21.21 -6.66 -18.75
N LEU A 145 21.29 -6.00 -19.90
CA LEU A 145 22.54 -5.45 -20.44
C LEU A 145 22.55 -3.91 -20.44
N GLN A 146 21.50 -3.27 -19.90
CA GLN A 146 21.38 -1.81 -19.82
C GLN A 146 21.06 -1.39 -18.38
N THR A 147 21.60 -0.25 -17.96
CA THR A 147 21.48 0.24 -16.58
C THR A 147 20.01 0.39 -16.12
N LYS A 148 19.14 0.96 -16.94
CA LYS A 148 17.73 1.13 -16.59
C LYS A 148 17.04 -0.22 -16.39
N ASP A 149 17.25 -1.14 -17.31
CA ASP A 149 16.66 -2.49 -17.24
C ASP A 149 17.22 -3.26 -16.02
N ALA A 150 18.51 -3.07 -15.71
CA ALA A 150 19.13 -3.69 -14.52
C ALA A 150 18.52 -3.20 -13.21
N VAL A 151 18.19 -1.91 -13.09
CA VAL A 151 17.50 -1.37 -11.91
C VAL A 151 16.09 -1.93 -11.79
N PHE A 152 15.34 -1.99 -12.89
CA PHE A 152 14.00 -2.59 -12.88
C PHE A 152 14.01 -4.08 -12.59
N PHE A 153 14.93 -4.80 -13.19
CA PHE A 153 15.11 -6.23 -12.94
C PHE A 153 15.36 -6.49 -11.44
N ALA A 154 16.29 -5.75 -10.85
CA ALA A 154 16.60 -5.86 -9.43
C ALA A 154 15.37 -5.56 -8.56
N LEU A 155 14.64 -4.48 -8.84
CA LEU A 155 13.41 -4.11 -8.14
C LEU A 155 12.38 -5.24 -8.22
N LEU A 156 12.02 -5.66 -9.42
CA LEU A 156 10.95 -6.63 -9.61
C LEU A 156 11.32 -8.01 -9.06
N LYS A 157 12.55 -8.46 -9.28
CA LYS A 157 13.03 -9.74 -8.71
C LYS A 157 13.07 -9.71 -7.20
N SER A 158 13.50 -8.60 -6.57
CA SER A 158 13.54 -8.49 -5.10
C SER A 158 12.15 -8.58 -4.46
N ILE A 159 11.10 -8.17 -5.16
CA ILE A 159 9.71 -8.27 -4.69
C ILE A 159 9.12 -9.65 -5.01
N ILE A 160 9.29 -10.12 -6.26
CA ILE A 160 8.61 -11.32 -6.76
C ILE A 160 9.18 -12.60 -6.13
N LEU A 161 10.50 -12.70 -5.97
CA LEU A 161 11.13 -13.95 -5.52
C LEU A 161 10.72 -14.35 -4.09
N PRO A 162 10.76 -13.47 -3.08
CA PRO A 162 10.30 -13.81 -1.74
C PRO A 162 8.81 -14.20 -1.69
N ILE A 163 7.97 -13.52 -2.47
CA ILE A 163 6.54 -13.84 -2.55
C ILE A 163 6.35 -15.24 -3.15
N LYS A 164 7.00 -15.54 -4.28
CA LYS A 164 6.92 -16.86 -4.91
C LYS A 164 7.42 -17.99 -4.00
N GLU A 165 8.50 -17.74 -3.25
CA GLU A 165 9.04 -18.72 -2.32
C GLU A 165 8.05 -19.03 -1.19
N ILE A 166 7.44 -17.99 -0.62
CA ILE A 166 6.44 -18.14 0.44
C ILE A 166 5.21 -18.88 -0.08
N CYS A 167 4.66 -18.48 -1.23
CA CYS A 167 3.51 -19.13 -1.84
C CYS A 167 3.78 -20.62 -2.09
N LYS A 168 4.97 -20.96 -2.63
CA LYS A 168 5.34 -22.35 -2.89
C LYS A 168 5.43 -23.18 -1.60
N ASN A 169 6.02 -22.62 -0.54
CA ASN A 169 6.24 -23.35 0.72
C ASN A 169 4.96 -23.49 1.56
N LYS A 170 3.96 -22.68 1.30
CA LYS A 170 2.70 -22.64 2.05
C LYS A 170 1.49 -23.17 1.29
N ASN A 171 1.67 -23.60 0.04
CA ASN A 171 0.59 -24.04 -0.84
C ASN A 171 -0.55 -23.01 -1.01
N ILE A 172 -0.18 -21.71 -1.06
CA ILE A 172 -1.07 -20.56 -1.24
C ILE A 172 -1.07 -20.12 -2.71
#